data_08e3bcb4fa3264834bc1d57f0ca2635c
#
_entry.id   08e3bcb4fa3264834bc1d57f0ca2635c
#
_cell.length_a   1.000
_cell.length_b   1.000
_cell.length_c   1.000
_cell.angle_alpha   90.00
_cell.angle_beta   90.00
_cell.angle_gamma   90.00
#
_symmetry.space_group_name_H-M   'P 1'
#
loop_
_entity.id
_entity.type
_entity.pdbx_description
1 polymer ?
#
loop_
_entity_poly.entity_id
_entity_poly.type
_entity_poly.pdbx_seq_one_letter_code
_entity_poly.pdbx_strand_id
1 'polypeptide(L)'
;FPYTTLFRSISYAKNCLVTPGAYLANSVYAAEDRQAQIPEFGNVYNIYCQRCKRNGAMDFDDLLLQTNILLRDAPDVLARYQELFKYILVDEYQDTNYAQYVIIRRLSQLHSKVCVVGDDAQSIYSFRGAKIENILSFQKDFPDAMVFKLEQNYRSTRTIVDAANSVIVRNSRRMEKHCFSAGDVGEPIRILKAYTDREEAEMVVSDLRDKVRSTGDDWSEAVILYRTNNQSAVLEDNLRRRGIPYRIYKGSSFYDHKEVKDMLAYIRLVINPRDDEAFKRIVNYPARGIGDT
;
A
#
# COMPACT_ATOMS: atom_id res chain seq x y z
N PHE A 1 3.51 13.35 -19.38
CA PHE A 1 4.03 12.82 -18.08
C PHE A 1 2.86 12.26 -17.31
N PRO A 2 2.90 11.02 -16.84
CA PRO A 2 1.86 10.54 -15.98
C PRO A 2 1.95 11.31 -14.65
N TYR A 3 0.88 12.01 -14.28
CA TYR A 3 0.72 12.71 -13.00
C TYR A 3 1.13 11.85 -11.81
N THR A 4 0.98 10.53 -11.93
CA THR A 4 1.40 9.54 -10.93
C THR A 4 2.89 9.59 -10.59
N THR A 5 3.77 9.91 -11.53
CA THR A 5 5.23 9.99 -11.29
C THR A 5 5.58 11.22 -10.46
N LEU A 6 5.02 12.39 -10.78
CA LEU A 6 5.23 13.63 -10.01
C LEU A 6 4.74 13.49 -8.57
N PHE A 7 3.54 12.94 -8.37
CA PHE A 7 3.02 12.70 -7.03
C PHE A 7 3.89 11.72 -6.22
N ARG A 8 4.40 10.66 -6.85
CA ARG A 8 5.31 9.72 -6.19
C ARG A 8 6.63 10.40 -5.79
N SER A 9 7.17 11.26 -6.62
CA SER A 9 8.40 11.99 -6.32
C SER A 9 8.21 13.01 -5.19
N ILE A 10 7.07 13.73 -5.16
CA ILE A 10 6.72 14.64 -4.05
C ILE A 10 6.55 13.83 -2.75
N SER A 11 5.79 12.74 -2.80
CA SER A 11 5.60 11.81 -1.67
C SER A 11 6.94 11.30 -1.14
N TYR A 12 7.82 10.86 -2.03
CA TYR A 12 9.15 10.39 -1.66
C TYR A 12 9.99 11.48 -0.98
N ALA A 13 10.03 12.71 -1.52
CA ALA A 13 10.75 13.83 -0.92
C ALA A 13 10.23 14.12 0.49
N LYS A 14 8.90 14.20 0.68
CA LYS A 14 8.28 14.41 1.99
C LYS A 14 8.62 13.29 2.99
N ASN A 15 8.54 12.03 2.56
CA ASN A 15 8.88 10.87 3.38
C ASN A 15 10.36 10.80 3.73
N CYS A 16 11.24 11.42 2.94
CA CYS A 16 12.65 11.63 3.25
C CYS A 16 12.90 12.91 4.08
N LEU A 17 11.86 13.62 4.52
CA LEU A 17 11.91 14.87 5.28
C LEU A 17 12.59 16.02 4.52
N VAL A 18 12.54 15.99 3.19
CA VAL A 18 13.07 17.05 2.34
C VAL A 18 11.97 18.05 2.03
N THR A 19 12.06 19.24 2.62
CA THR A 19 11.11 20.33 2.35
C THR A 19 11.33 20.93 0.95
N PRO A 20 10.33 21.61 0.35
CA PRO A 20 10.50 22.27 -0.95
C PRO A 20 11.70 23.21 -1.01
N GLY A 21 11.93 24.00 0.04
CA GLY A 21 13.07 24.90 0.14
C GLY A 21 14.42 24.14 0.17
N ALA A 22 14.51 23.08 0.97
CA ALA A 22 15.70 22.23 1.02
C ALA A 22 15.95 21.51 -0.31
N TYR A 23 14.88 21.10 -1.00
CA TYR A 23 14.97 20.47 -2.32
C TYR A 23 15.57 21.43 -3.35
N LEU A 24 15.02 22.64 -3.44
CA LEU A 24 15.49 23.68 -4.40
C LEU A 24 16.92 24.16 -4.13
N ALA A 25 17.33 24.17 -2.85
CA ALA A 25 18.68 24.57 -2.46
C ALA A 25 19.75 23.49 -2.75
N ASN A 26 19.36 22.26 -3.07
CA ASN A 26 20.28 21.14 -3.26
C ASN A 26 20.59 20.91 -4.74
N SER A 27 21.85 21.19 -5.12
CA SER A 27 22.34 21.02 -6.51
C SER A 27 22.31 19.58 -7.01
N VAL A 28 22.36 18.59 -6.12
CA VAL A 28 22.26 17.15 -6.48
C VAL A 28 20.88 16.84 -7.01
N TYR A 29 19.82 17.27 -6.30
CA TYR A 29 18.45 17.09 -6.77
C TYR A 29 18.19 17.80 -8.10
N ALA A 30 18.71 19.02 -8.26
CA ALA A 30 18.61 19.73 -9.53
C ALA A 30 19.33 19.02 -10.69
N ALA A 31 20.43 18.31 -10.43
CA ALA A 31 21.13 17.50 -11.42
C ALA A 31 20.35 16.23 -11.77
N GLU A 32 19.80 15.53 -10.77
CA GLU A 32 18.96 14.35 -10.94
C GLU A 32 17.69 14.69 -11.74
N ASP A 33 17.02 15.82 -11.44
CA ASP A 33 15.85 16.29 -12.16
C ASP A 33 16.15 16.55 -13.64
N ARG A 34 17.30 17.15 -13.95
CA ARG A 34 17.75 17.35 -15.34
C ARG A 34 17.99 16.02 -16.06
N GLN A 35 18.65 15.07 -15.39
CA GLN A 35 18.88 13.73 -15.95
C GLN A 35 17.57 12.98 -16.17
N ALA A 36 16.60 13.15 -15.29
CA ALA A 36 15.26 12.57 -15.41
C ALA A 36 14.34 13.34 -16.39
N GLN A 37 14.83 14.39 -17.06
CA GLN A 37 14.09 15.26 -17.97
C GLN A 37 12.88 15.98 -17.33
N ILE A 38 13.00 16.31 -16.03
CA ILE A 38 11.99 17.04 -15.25
C ILE A 38 12.62 18.24 -14.49
N PRO A 39 13.37 19.14 -15.15
CA PRO A 39 14.16 20.18 -14.49
C PRO A 39 13.36 21.11 -13.56
N GLU A 40 12.05 21.23 -13.82
CA GLU A 40 11.15 22.09 -13.04
C GLU A 40 10.48 21.37 -11.85
N PHE A 41 10.86 20.14 -11.55
CA PHE A 41 10.21 19.36 -10.49
C PHE A 41 10.25 20.07 -9.12
N GLY A 42 11.38 20.62 -8.73
CA GLY A 42 11.51 21.38 -7.48
C GLY A 42 10.54 22.55 -7.38
N ASN A 43 10.32 23.28 -8.49
CA ASN A 43 9.34 24.37 -8.57
C ASN A 43 7.90 23.85 -8.46
N VAL A 44 7.59 22.75 -9.15
CA VAL A 44 6.27 22.09 -9.06
C VAL A 44 5.99 21.64 -7.61
N TYR A 45 6.96 21.02 -6.95
CA TYR A 45 6.85 20.62 -5.56
C TYR A 45 6.55 21.82 -4.65
N ASN A 46 7.28 22.91 -4.82
CA ASN A 46 7.07 24.13 -4.03
C ASN A 46 5.66 24.74 -4.26
N ILE A 47 5.25 24.87 -5.51
CA ILE A 47 3.90 25.38 -5.87
C ILE A 47 2.80 24.48 -5.27
N TYR A 48 2.97 23.16 -5.36
CA TYR A 48 2.03 22.20 -4.78
C TYR A 48 1.85 22.44 -3.28
N CYS A 49 2.95 22.51 -2.52
CA CYS A 49 2.90 22.74 -1.09
C CYS A 49 2.30 24.11 -0.73
N GLN A 50 2.61 25.16 -1.52
CA GLN A 50 2.01 26.48 -1.32
C GLN A 50 0.49 26.48 -1.54
N ARG A 51 0.01 25.73 -2.57
CA ARG A 51 -1.44 25.60 -2.82
C ARG A 51 -2.13 24.84 -1.70
N CYS A 52 -1.56 23.74 -1.21
CA CYS A 52 -2.08 23.05 -0.04
C CYS A 52 -2.21 23.99 1.16
N LYS A 53 -1.14 24.73 1.47
CA LYS A 53 -1.14 25.71 2.58
C LYS A 53 -2.19 26.80 2.43
N ARG A 54 -2.35 27.38 1.23
CA ARG A 54 -3.37 28.43 0.96
C ARG A 54 -4.78 27.90 1.16
N ASN A 55 -5.02 26.65 0.84
CA ASN A 55 -6.32 26.00 0.98
C ASN A 55 -6.55 25.41 2.40
N GLY A 56 -5.63 25.62 3.36
CA GLY A 56 -5.72 25.02 4.69
C GLY A 56 -5.73 23.50 4.68
N ALA A 57 -5.12 22.88 3.64
CA ALA A 57 -5.13 21.45 3.44
C ALA A 57 -3.73 20.85 3.58
N MET A 58 -3.67 19.57 3.98
CA MET A 58 -2.47 18.73 4.02
C MET A 58 -2.76 17.42 3.30
N ASP A 59 -1.81 16.90 2.57
CA ASP A 59 -1.86 15.50 2.12
C ASP A 59 -1.36 14.55 3.23
N PHE A 60 -1.46 13.24 3.00
CA PHE A 60 -1.04 12.25 4.00
C PHE A 60 0.46 12.33 4.34
N ASP A 61 1.29 12.67 3.36
CA ASP A 61 2.74 12.81 3.58
C ASP A 61 3.07 14.09 4.34
N ASP A 62 2.27 15.15 4.18
CA ASP A 62 2.38 16.36 4.98
C ASP A 62 2.14 16.08 6.47
N LEU A 63 1.25 15.16 6.83
CA LEU A 63 1.03 14.81 8.23
C LEU A 63 2.32 14.30 8.87
N LEU A 64 3.08 13.46 8.18
CA LEU A 64 4.37 12.97 8.67
C LEU A 64 5.45 14.05 8.66
N LEU A 65 5.57 14.81 7.57
CA LEU A 65 6.56 15.87 7.43
C LEU A 65 6.35 16.97 8.48
N GLN A 66 5.11 17.47 8.62
CA GLN A 66 4.80 18.55 9.57
C GLN A 66 4.91 18.08 11.02
N THR A 67 4.57 16.84 11.33
CA THR A 67 4.83 16.24 12.65
C THR A 67 6.32 16.25 12.98
N ASN A 68 7.17 15.84 12.03
CA ASN A 68 8.62 15.88 12.22
C ASN A 68 9.15 17.30 12.42
N ILE A 69 8.63 18.28 11.67
CA ILE A 69 8.99 19.69 11.82
C ILE A 69 8.55 20.19 13.20
N LEU A 70 7.31 19.90 13.60
CA LEU A 70 6.78 20.29 14.91
C LEU A 70 7.63 19.74 16.07
N LEU A 71 7.92 18.43 16.03
CA LEU A 71 8.75 17.78 17.07
C LEU A 71 10.21 18.24 17.06
N ARG A 72 10.70 18.83 15.96
CA ARG A 72 12.03 19.42 15.86
C ARG A 72 12.06 20.83 16.41
N ASP A 73 11.07 21.65 16.06
CA ASP A 73 11.08 23.10 16.23
C ASP A 73 10.37 23.57 17.51
N ALA A 74 9.56 22.70 18.15
CA ALA A 74 8.85 22.96 19.40
C ALA A 74 9.25 21.94 20.49
N PRO A 75 10.36 22.17 21.21
CA PRO A 75 10.87 21.26 22.24
C PRO A 75 9.89 21.01 23.39
N ASP A 76 9.08 21.98 23.74
CA ASP A 76 8.02 21.88 24.74
C ASP A 76 6.93 20.88 24.32
N VAL A 77 6.54 20.91 23.06
CA VAL A 77 5.59 19.94 22.48
C VAL A 77 6.21 18.55 22.50
N LEU A 78 7.48 18.41 22.08
CA LEU A 78 8.18 17.13 22.11
C LEU A 78 8.24 16.57 23.53
N ALA A 79 8.66 17.37 24.51
CA ALA A 79 8.76 16.95 25.91
C ALA A 79 7.40 16.48 26.46
N ARG A 80 6.33 17.22 26.17
CA ARG A 80 4.97 16.84 26.57
C ARG A 80 4.57 15.47 26.03
N TYR A 81 4.84 15.19 24.76
CA TYR A 81 4.49 13.88 24.18
C TYR A 81 5.42 12.76 24.65
N GLN A 82 6.69 13.05 24.92
CA GLN A 82 7.61 12.08 25.52
C GLN A 82 7.17 11.66 26.93
N GLU A 83 6.68 12.59 27.74
CA GLU A 83 6.12 12.27 29.06
C GLU A 83 4.80 11.51 28.96
N LEU A 84 3.95 11.85 27.99
CA LEU A 84 2.66 11.19 27.77
C LEU A 84 2.84 9.75 27.30
N PHE A 85 3.73 9.51 26.33
CA PHE A 85 3.96 8.20 25.73
C PHE A 85 5.13 7.46 26.39
N LYS A 86 4.86 6.88 27.54
CA LYS A 86 5.87 6.12 28.29
C LYS A 86 6.30 4.82 27.60
N TYR A 87 5.43 4.23 26.79
CA TYR A 87 5.66 3.04 26.00
C TYR A 87 5.24 3.29 24.58
N ILE A 88 6.05 2.89 23.60
CA ILE A 88 5.78 2.99 22.18
C ILE A 88 5.79 1.58 21.60
N LEU A 89 4.66 1.17 21.07
CA LEU A 89 4.51 -0.13 20.40
C LEU A 89 4.23 0.12 18.93
N VAL A 90 5.00 -0.52 18.07
CA VAL A 90 4.89 -0.36 16.61
C VAL A 90 4.74 -1.72 15.97
N ASP A 91 3.64 -1.89 15.24
CA ASP A 91 3.40 -3.08 14.42
C ASP A 91 3.82 -2.85 12.98
N GLU A 92 4.06 -3.93 12.24
CA GLU A 92 4.50 -3.90 10.83
C GLU A 92 5.72 -2.99 10.60
N TYR A 93 6.68 -3.04 11.54
CA TYR A 93 7.80 -2.10 11.56
C TYR A 93 8.67 -2.14 10.30
N GLN A 94 8.72 -3.26 9.58
CA GLN A 94 9.42 -3.40 8.29
C GLN A 94 8.87 -2.50 7.18
N ASP A 95 7.62 -2.02 7.32
CA ASP A 95 6.96 -1.16 6.34
C ASP A 95 7.04 0.33 6.67
N THR A 96 7.79 0.68 7.74
CA THR A 96 7.97 2.07 8.12
C THR A 96 8.90 2.82 7.16
N ASN A 97 8.54 4.06 6.82
CA ASN A 97 9.38 4.98 6.07
C ASN A 97 10.30 5.79 7.01
N TYR A 98 11.20 6.58 6.42
CA TYR A 98 12.15 7.38 7.20
C TYR A 98 11.49 8.43 8.09
N ALA A 99 10.41 9.07 7.64
CA ALA A 99 9.69 10.07 8.43
C ALA A 99 9.04 9.45 9.68
N GLN A 100 8.43 8.27 9.54
CA GLN A 100 7.85 7.51 10.65
C GLN A 100 8.94 7.04 11.64
N TYR A 101 10.04 6.53 11.14
CA TYR A 101 11.20 6.15 11.95
C TYR A 101 11.72 7.32 12.81
N VAL A 102 11.87 8.51 12.23
CA VAL A 102 12.35 9.69 12.97
C VAL A 102 11.36 10.13 14.06
N ILE A 103 10.04 10.06 13.80
CA ILE A 103 9.00 10.33 14.82
C ILE A 103 9.16 9.37 16.00
N ILE A 104 9.24 8.05 15.73
CA ILE A 104 9.38 7.01 16.75
C ILE A 104 10.63 7.28 17.58
N ARG A 105 11.77 7.53 16.93
CA ARG A 105 13.04 7.84 17.63
C ARG A 105 12.94 9.07 18.54
N ARG A 106 12.35 10.17 18.06
CA ARG A 106 12.21 11.39 18.86
C ARG A 106 11.33 11.18 20.06
N LEU A 107 10.18 10.54 19.89
CA LEU A 107 9.25 10.28 20.96
C LEU A 107 9.81 9.34 22.03
N SER A 108 10.65 8.37 21.62
CA SER A 108 11.23 7.36 22.53
C SER A 108 12.47 7.84 23.30
N GLN A 109 13.06 8.97 22.97
CA GLN A 109 14.34 9.43 23.54
C GLN A 109 14.35 9.53 25.06
N LEU A 110 13.22 9.90 25.67
CA LEU A 110 13.14 10.09 27.14
C LEU A 110 13.12 8.73 27.87
N HIS A 111 12.36 7.75 27.41
CA HIS A 111 12.10 6.52 28.16
C HIS A 111 12.77 5.29 27.56
N SER A 112 13.14 5.31 26.28
CA SER A 112 13.68 4.19 25.51
C SER A 112 12.83 2.90 25.56
N LYS A 113 11.54 3.02 25.93
CA LYS A 113 10.61 1.89 26.07
C LYS A 113 9.86 1.69 24.77
N VAL A 114 10.54 1.06 23.79
CA VAL A 114 10.01 0.78 22.47
C VAL A 114 9.91 -0.72 22.27
N CYS A 115 8.76 -1.17 21.79
CA CYS A 115 8.56 -2.53 21.31
C CYS A 115 8.13 -2.45 19.84
N VAL A 116 8.88 -3.11 18.97
CA VAL A 116 8.54 -3.20 17.55
C VAL A 116 8.25 -4.66 17.19
N VAL A 117 7.21 -4.84 16.40
CA VAL A 117 6.86 -6.15 15.83
C VAL A 117 6.92 -6.01 14.32
N GLY A 118 7.45 -7.00 13.64
CA GLY A 118 7.54 -7.00 12.19
C GLY A 118 8.19 -8.26 11.64
N ASP A 119 8.07 -8.40 10.35
CA ASP A 119 8.65 -9.50 9.59
C ASP A 119 9.40 -8.93 8.37
N ASP A 120 10.73 -8.95 8.42
CA ASP A 120 11.59 -8.49 7.34
C ASP A 120 11.32 -9.20 5.99
N ALA A 121 10.84 -10.45 6.03
CA ALA A 121 10.46 -11.20 4.84
C ALA A 121 9.19 -10.64 4.16
N GLN A 122 8.38 -9.88 4.89
CA GLN A 122 7.15 -9.25 4.41
C GLN A 122 7.33 -7.77 4.02
N SER A 123 8.54 -7.24 3.99
CA SER A 123 8.83 -5.86 3.55
C SER A 123 8.65 -5.70 2.05
N ILE A 124 7.42 -5.42 1.62
CA ILE A 124 7.03 -5.31 0.21
C ILE A 124 6.60 -3.90 -0.20
N TYR A 125 6.68 -2.90 0.70
CA TYR A 125 6.25 -1.52 0.47
C TYR A 125 7.39 -0.54 0.19
N SER A 126 8.55 -1.02 -0.29
CA SER A 126 9.68 -0.15 -0.67
C SER A 126 9.28 0.90 -1.73
N PHE A 127 8.38 0.57 -2.65
CA PHE A 127 7.83 1.50 -3.65
C PHE A 127 6.97 2.63 -3.04
N ARG A 128 6.60 2.53 -1.77
CA ARG A 128 5.94 3.59 -0.96
C ARG A 128 6.90 4.25 0.03
N GLY A 129 8.20 4.02 -0.09
CA GLY A 129 9.23 4.60 0.76
C GLY A 129 9.54 3.84 2.03
N ALA A 130 8.98 2.64 2.23
CA ALA A 130 9.36 1.76 3.33
C ALA A 130 10.85 1.39 3.25
N LYS A 131 11.51 1.34 4.41
CA LYS A 131 12.93 1.03 4.52
C LYS A 131 13.15 -0.16 5.42
N ILE A 132 13.50 -1.29 4.83
CA ILE A 132 13.80 -2.53 5.56
C ILE A 132 14.95 -2.33 6.56
N GLU A 133 15.84 -1.37 6.30
CA GLU A 133 16.93 -1.02 7.19
C GLU A 133 16.44 -0.64 8.59
N ASN A 134 15.25 -0.07 8.72
CA ASN A 134 14.68 0.32 10.00
C ASN A 134 14.56 -0.88 10.95
N ILE A 135 14.07 -2.03 10.45
CA ILE A 135 13.97 -3.24 11.28
C ILE A 135 15.32 -3.95 11.42
N LEU A 136 16.09 -4.06 10.34
CA LEU A 136 17.39 -4.76 10.37
C LEU A 136 18.43 -4.06 11.23
N SER A 137 18.32 -2.74 11.40
CA SER A 137 19.24 -1.93 12.19
C SER A 137 18.70 -1.52 13.56
N PHE A 138 17.54 -2.03 13.97
CA PHE A 138 16.86 -1.62 15.19
C PHE A 138 17.74 -1.71 16.44
N GLN A 139 18.51 -2.78 16.60
CA GLN A 139 19.44 -2.96 17.73
C GLN A 139 20.62 -1.98 17.72
N LYS A 140 20.94 -1.32 16.59
CA LYS A 140 21.94 -0.25 16.57
C LYS A 140 21.41 1.03 17.18
N ASP A 141 20.12 1.28 17.02
CA ASP A 141 19.44 2.46 17.58
C ASP A 141 19.03 2.24 19.05
N PHE A 142 18.73 1.00 19.43
CA PHE A 142 18.34 0.56 20.76
C PHE A 142 19.24 -0.62 21.19
N PRO A 143 20.46 -0.36 21.66
CA PRO A 143 21.44 -1.43 21.96
C PRO A 143 20.97 -2.43 23.03
N ASP A 144 20.14 -1.99 23.96
CA ASP A 144 19.61 -2.83 25.04
C ASP A 144 18.35 -3.62 24.62
N ALA A 145 17.92 -3.52 23.36
CA ALA A 145 16.75 -4.21 22.87
C ALA A 145 16.96 -5.72 22.81
N MET A 146 16.05 -6.47 23.42
CA MET A 146 15.98 -7.91 23.28
C MET A 146 15.19 -8.30 22.04
N VAL A 147 15.70 -9.29 21.30
CA VAL A 147 15.05 -9.81 20.09
C VAL A 147 14.42 -11.16 20.40
N PHE A 148 13.14 -11.28 20.16
CA PHE A 148 12.38 -12.51 20.26
C PHE A 148 11.93 -12.94 18.88
N LYS A 149 12.21 -14.19 18.51
CA LYS A 149 11.79 -14.76 17.23
C LYS A 149 10.53 -15.57 17.43
N LEU A 150 9.45 -15.21 16.73
CA LEU A 150 8.19 -15.94 16.73
C LEU A 150 8.17 -16.86 15.50
N GLU A 151 8.79 -18.04 15.62
CA GLU A 151 9.01 -18.95 14.49
C GLU A 151 7.86 -19.92 14.27
N GLN A 152 7.01 -20.16 15.28
CA GLN A 152 5.86 -21.05 15.12
C GLN A 152 4.73 -20.36 14.37
N ASN A 153 4.36 -20.94 13.23
CA ASN A 153 3.21 -20.51 12.43
C ASN A 153 1.96 -21.31 12.81
N TYR A 154 0.90 -20.59 13.17
CA TYR A 154 -0.40 -21.17 13.57
C TYR A 154 -1.47 -21.04 12.50
N ARG A 155 -1.16 -20.34 11.38
CA ARG A 155 -2.12 -20.05 10.33
C ARG A 155 -2.17 -21.12 9.25
N SER A 156 -1.01 -21.63 8.87
CA SER A 156 -0.84 -22.40 7.64
C SER A 156 -0.38 -23.83 7.93
N THR A 157 -0.69 -24.73 7.00
CA THR A 157 -0.17 -26.10 6.99
C THR A 157 1.34 -26.15 6.77
N ARG A 158 1.98 -27.27 7.12
CA ARG A 158 3.44 -27.45 6.96
C ARG A 158 3.89 -27.26 5.52
N THR A 159 3.18 -27.81 4.55
CA THR A 159 3.50 -27.65 3.12
C THR A 159 3.60 -26.18 2.69
N ILE A 160 2.71 -25.32 3.17
CA ILE A 160 2.73 -23.87 2.85
C ILE A 160 3.92 -23.19 3.52
N VAL A 161 4.17 -23.49 4.81
CA VAL A 161 5.27 -22.88 5.56
C VAL A 161 6.63 -23.29 4.99
N ASP A 162 6.81 -24.57 4.63
CA ASP A 162 8.04 -25.08 4.04
C ASP A 162 8.31 -24.47 2.66
N ALA A 163 7.26 -24.30 1.86
CA ALA A 163 7.37 -23.61 0.58
C ALA A 163 7.77 -22.14 0.76
N ALA A 164 7.18 -21.43 1.73
CA ALA A 164 7.54 -20.05 2.04
C ALA A 164 9.00 -19.92 2.51
N ASN A 165 9.46 -20.83 3.39
CA ASN A 165 10.87 -20.89 3.80
C ASN A 165 11.80 -21.11 2.60
N SER A 166 11.43 -22.01 1.67
CA SER A 166 12.22 -22.30 0.47
C SER A 166 12.36 -21.10 -0.48
N VAL A 167 11.36 -20.23 -0.50
CA VAL A 167 11.40 -18.98 -1.29
C VAL A 167 12.28 -17.95 -0.59
N ILE A 168 12.03 -17.69 0.71
CA ILE A 168 12.68 -16.60 1.42
C ILE A 168 14.16 -16.84 1.70
N VAL A 169 14.61 -18.09 1.74
CA VAL A 169 16.03 -18.41 1.94
C VAL A 169 16.94 -17.82 0.86
N ARG A 170 16.40 -17.51 -0.32
CA ARG A 170 17.11 -16.88 -1.43
C ARG A 170 17.36 -15.38 -1.22
N ASN A 171 16.69 -14.79 -0.23
CA ASN A 171 16.92 -13.40 0.13
C ASN A 171 18.13 -13.29 1.07
N SER A 172 19.21 -12.65 0.61
CA SER A 172 20.44 -12.49 1.37
C SER A 172 20.33 -11.43 2.48
N ARG A 173 19.42 -10.46 2.33
CA ARG A 173 19.21 -9.37 3.30
C ARG A 173 18.00 -9.70 4.16
N ARG A 174 18.23 -10.53 5.19
CA ARG A 174 17.16 -10.97 6.09
C ARG A 174 17.69 -11.25 7.48
N MET A 175 16.80 -11.24 8.47
CA MET A 175 17.06 -11.83 9.78
C MET A 175 16.98 -13.35 9.65
N GLU A 176 17.97 -14.04 10.21
CA GLU A 176 17.95 -15.49 10.19
C GLU A 176 16.84 -16.01 11.11
N LYS A 177 15.88 -16.71 10.53
CA LYS A 177 14.75 -17.37 11.19
C LYS A 177 14.29 -18.56 10.37
N HIS A 178 13.66 -19.53 11.03
CA HIS A 178 13.07 -20.70 10.38
C HIS A 178 11.65 -20.90 10.91
N CYS A 179 10.67 -20.50 10.13
CA CYS A 179 9.28 -20.70 10.49
C CYS A 179 8.88 -22.16 10.37
N PHE A 180 8.11 -22.67 11.32
CA PHE A 180 7.59 -24.04 11.31
C PHE A 180 6.12 -24.06 11.70
N SER A 181 5.39 -25.07 11.22
CA SER A 181 4.01 -25.32 11.64
C SER A 181 3.93 -26.65 12.39
N ALA A 182 3.31 -26.65 13.56
CA ALA A 182 2.98 -27.87 14.30
C ALA A 182 1.64 -28.49 13.84
N GLY A 183 0.93 -27.84 12.92
CA GLY A 183 -0.33 -28.32 12.36
C GLY A 183 -0.16 -29.45 11.33
N ASP A 184 -1.23 -29.72 10.61
CA ASP A 184 -1.27 -30.75 9.57
C ASP A 184 -0.28 -30.49 8.43
N VAL A 185 0.07 -31.55 7.72
CA VAL A 185 0.90 -31.45 6.51
C VAL A 185 0.20 -30.59 5.46
N GLY A 186 -1.09 -30.80 5.28
CA GLY A 186 -1.88 -30.13 4.27
C GLY A 186 -1.71 -30.72 2.86
N GLU A 187 -2.44 -30.15 1.92
CA GLU A 187 -2.38 -30.56 0.51
C GLU A 187 -1.12 -30.01 -0.19
N PRO A 188 -0.64 -30.70 -1.22
CA PRO A 188 0.45 -30.20 -2.07
C PRO A 188 0.04 -28.90 -2.77
N ILE A 189 1.00 -27.98 -2.94
CA ILE A 189 0.81 -26.78 -3.76
C ILE A 189 0.75 -27.18 -5.23
N ARG A 190 -0.30 -26.74 -5.93
CA ARG A 190 -0.47 -26.99 -7.38
C ARG A 190 -0.10 -25.74 -8.16
N ILE A 191 0.59 -25.92 -9.28
CA ILE A 191 0.92 -24.87 -10.22
C ILE A 191 0.15 -25.13 -11.51
N LEU A 192 -0.78 -24.23 -11.83
CA LEU A 192 -1.54 -24.27 -13.07
C LEU A 192 -0.99 -23.22 -14.02
N LYS A 193 -0.81 -23.60 -15.30
CA LYS A 193 -0.36 -22.69 -16.35
C LYS A 193 -1.48 -22.45 -17.34
N ALA A 194 -1.77 -21.20 -17.63
CA ALA A 194 -2.73 -20.77 -18.62
C ALA A 194 -2.01 -19.99 -19.74
N TYR A 195 -2.59 -19.94 -20.93
CA TYR A 195 -2.07 -19.19 -22.07
C TYR A 195 -2.71 -17.80 -22.17
N THR A 196 -3.88 -17.60 -21.58
CA THR A 196 -4.62 -16.34 -21.58
C THR A 196 -5.18 -16.04 -20.19
N ASP A 197 -5.47 -14.77 -19.93
CA ASP A 197 -6.13 -14.30 -18.71
C ASP A 197 -7.54 -14.91 -18.54
N ARG A 198 -8.25 -15.16 -19.64
CA ARG A 198 -9.56 -15.83 -19.62
C ARG A 198 -9.45 -17.28 -19.21
N GLU A 199 -8.49 -18.00 -19.79
CA GLU A 199 -8.23 -19.39 -19.41
C GLU A 199 -7.79 -19.50 -17.97
N GLU A 200 -6.91 -18.58 -17.48
CA GLU A 200 -6.52 -18.49 -16.09
C GLU A 200 -7.74 -18.34 -15.17
N ALA A 201 -8.62 -17.38 -15.47
CA ALA A 201 -9.82 -17.16 -14.68
C ALA A 201 -10.79 -18.36 -14.71
N GLU A 202 -10.94 -19.02 -15.85
CA GLU A 202 -11.78 -20.23 -15.97
C GLU A 202 -11.22 -21.38 -15.12
N MET A 203 -9.92 -21.61 -15.18
CA MET A 203 -9.22 -22.65 -14.40
C MET A 203 -9.37 -22.38 -12.90
N VAL A 204 -9.07 -21.15 -12.46
CA VAL A 204 -9.15 -20.74 -11.04
C VAL A 204 -10.57 -20.90 -10.51
N VAL A 205 -11.58 -20.39 -11.23
CA VAL A 205 -12.98 -20.44 -10.78
C VAL A 205 -13.54 -21.87 -10.83
N SER A 206 -13.11 -22.70 -11.79
CA SER A 206 -13.49 -24.10 -11.84
C SER A 206 -12.89 -24.91 -10.68
N ASP A 207 -11.59 -24.72 -10.42
CA ASP A 207 -10.89 -25.39 -9.32
C ASP A 207 -11.51 -25.01 -7.96
N LEU A 208 -11.78 -23.72 -7.76
CA LEU A 208 -12.46 -23.22 -6.57
C LEU A 208 -13.83 -23.88 -6.37
N ARG A 209 -14.66 -23.92 -7.42
CA ARG A 209 -15.97 -24.54 -7.37
C ARG A 209 -15.91 -26.02 -7.02
N ASP A 210 -14.98 -26.73 -7.65
CA ASP A 210 -14.85 -28.18 -7.44
C ASP A 210 -14.34 -28.48 -6.02
N LYS A 211 -13.46 -27.60 -5.48
CA LYS A 211 -13.00 -27.67 -4.10
C LYS A 211 -14.15 -27.45 -3.10
N VAL A 212 -14.87 -26.35 -3.20
CA VAL A 212 -16.01 -26.04 -2.33
C VAL A 212 -17.07 -27.16 -2.35
N ARG A 213 -17.33 -27.74 -3.53
CA ARG A 213 -18.26 -28.89 -3.65
C ARG A 213 -17.75 -30.15 -2.98
N SER A 214 -16.45 -30.42 -3.03
CA SER A 214 -15.85 -31.63 -2.46
C SER A 214 -15.71 -31.56 -0.95
N THR A 215 -15.39 -30.38 -0.40
CA THR A 215 -15.21 -30.17 1.03
C THR A 215 -16.50 -29.84 1.76
N GLY A 216 -17.49 -29.26 1.06
CA GLY A 216 -18.71 -28.73 1.66
C GLY A 216 -18.49 -27.39 2.37
N ASP A 217 -17.34 -26.73 2.14
CA ASP A 217 -17.00 -25.44 2.73
C ASP A 217 -17.91 -24.31 2.21
N ASP A 218 -17.96 -23.21 2.94
CA ASP A 218 -18.61 -21.99 2.47
C ASP A 218 -17.68 -21.22 1.51
N TRP A 219 -18.28 -20.48 0.58
CA TRP A 219 -17.52 -19.63 -0.35
C TRP A 219 -16.66 -18.56 0.35
N SER A 220 -17.05 -18.17 1.57
CA SER A 220 -16.30 -17.21 2.39
C SER A 220 -14.93 -17.72 2.88
N GLU A 221 -14.71 -19.04 2.85
CA GLU A 221 -13.43 -19.65 3.23
C GLU A 221 -12.37 -19.58 2.14
N ALA A 222 -12.74 -19.13 0.95
CA ALA A 222 -11.86 -19.05 -0.20
C ALA A 222 -11.46 -17.61 -0.54
N VAL A 223 -10.20 -17.42 -0.96
CA VAL A 223 -9.72 -16.12 -1.42
C VAL A 223 -8.91 -16.28 -2.71
N ILE A 224 -9.12 -15.37 -3.65
CA ILE A 224 -8.31 -15.25 -4.88
C ILE A 224 -7.42 -14.02 -4.72
N LEU A 225 -6.11 -14.22 -4.75
CA LEU A 225 -5.12 -13.15 -4.69
C LEU A 225 -4.57 -12.88 -6.10
N TYR A 226 -4.48 -11.62 -6.48
CA TYR A 226 -3.94 -11.19 -7.78
C TYR A 226 -2.97 -10.00 -7.61
N ARG A 227 -2.09 -9.84 -8.59
CA ARG A 227 -1.02 -8.82 -8.52
C ARG A 227 -1.48 -7.40 -8.87
N THR A 228 -2.39 -7.28 -9.84
CA THR A 228 -2.87 -5.99 -10.36
C THR A 228 -4.38 -5.96 -10.45
N ASN A 229 -4.97 -4.76 -10.24
CA ASN A 229 -6.42 -4.59 -10.28
C ASN A 229 -7.05 -4.97 -11.62
N ASN A 230 -6.30 -4.90 -12.73
CA ASN A 230 -6.83 -5.27 -14.04
C ASN A 230 -7.19 -6.76 -14.14
N GLN A 231 -6.53 -7.61 -13.35
CA GLN A 231 -6.83 -9.05 -13.32
C GLN A 231 -8.20 -9.36 -12.70
N SER A 232 -8.72 -8.47 -11.83
CA SER A 232 -10.00 -8.69 -11.18
C SER A 232 -11.18 -8.75 -12.16
N ALA A 233 -11.15 -7.97 -13.24
CA ALA A 233 -12.27 -7.87 -14.18
C ALA A 233 -12.65 -9.22 -14.83
N VAL A 234 -11.63 -9.99 -15.23
CA VAL A 234 -11.84 -11.30 -15.87
C VAL A 234 -12.29 -12.36 -14.86
N LEU A 235 -11.74 -12.30 -13.63
CA LEU A 235 -12.17 -13.15 -12.52
C LEU A 235 -13.62 -12.86 -12.12
N GLU A 236 -13.99 -11.57 -11.98
CA GLU A 236 -15.37 -11.14 -11.66
C GLU A 236 -16.38 -11.62 -12.71
N ASP A 237 -16.05 -11.47 -13.99
CA ASP A 237 -16.92 -11.94 -15.08
C ASP A 237 -17.16 -13.44 -15.00
N ASN A 238 -16.12 -14.23 -14.75
CA ASN A 238 -16.23 -15.68 -14.59
C ASN A 238 -17.04 -16.10 -13.36
N LEU A 239 -16.80 -15.47 -12.20
CA LEU A 239 -17.56 -15.74 -10.97
C LEU A 239 -19.04 -15.40 -11.15
N ARG A 240 -19.33 -14.25 -11.77
CA ARG A 240 -20.70 -13.81 -12.06
C ARG A 240 -21.43 -14.74 -13.01
N ARG A 241 -20.80 -15.14 -14.11
CA ARG A 241 -21.40 -16.10 -15.09
C ARG A 241 -21.76 -17.45 -14.46
N ARG A 242 -21.01 -17.84 -13.44
CA ARG A 242 -21.23 -19.12 -12.72
C ARG A 242 -22.10 -18.97 -11.46
N GLY A 243 -22.61 -17.76 -11.19
CA GLY A 243 -23.47 -17.48 -10.02
C GLY A 243 -22.75 -17.66 -8.68
N ILE A 244 -21.41 -17.51 -8.65
CA ILE A 244 -20.63 -17.63 -7.42
C ILE A 244 -20.60 -16.27 -6.74
N PRO A 245 -21.01 -16.16 -5.46
CA PRO A 245 -20.94 -14.90 -4.72
C PRO A 245 -19.49 -14.52 -4.44
N TYR A 246 -19.14 -13.25 -4.59
CA TYR A 246 -17.79 -12.76 -4.32
C TYR A 246 -17.83 -11.33 -3.75
N ARG A 247 -16.71 -10.95 -3.09
CA ARG A 247 -16.47 -9.60 -2.62
C ARG A 247 -15.05 -9.17 -2.94
N ILE A 248 -14.86 -7.95 -3.46
CA ILE A 248 -13.55 -7.38 -3.70
C ILE A 248 -13.14 -6.57 -2.48
N TYR A 249 -11.96 -6.90 -1.92
CA TYR A 249 -11.37 -6.16 -0.81
C TYR A 249 -10.30 -5.18 -1.31
N LYS A 250 -10.35 -3.92 -0.86
CA LYS A 250 -9.37 -2.85 -1.17
C LYS A 250 -9.19 -2.56 -2.67
N GLY A 251 -10.13 -2.96 -3.50
CA GLY A 251 -10.18 -2.61 -4.92
C GLY A 251 -11.49 -1.91 -5.24
N SER A 252 -11.48 -1.05 -6.24
CA SER A 252 -12.73 -0.68 -6.92
C SER A 252 -13.01 -1.77 -7.96
N SER A 253 -14.25 -2.26 -8.00
CA SER A 253 -14.70 -3.09 -9.12
C SER A 253 -14.41 -2.37 -10.43
N PHE A 254 -14.13 -3.10 -11.52
CA PHE A 254 -14.04 -2.51 -12.86
C PHE A 254 -15.23 -1.58 -13.15
N TYR A 255 -16.41 -1.96 -12.69
CA TYR A 255 -17.62 -1.15 -12.83
C TYR A 255 -17.70 0.08 -11.93
N ASP A 256 -16.78 0.22 -10.96
CA ASP A 256 -16.68 1.38 -10.09
C ASP A 256 -15.80 2.49 -10.65
N HIS A 257 -14.99 2.20 -11.66
CA HIS A 257 -14.20 3.21 -12.34
C HIS A 257 -15.08 4.31 -12.92
N LYS A 258 -14.65 5.55 -12.76
CA LYS A 258 -15.40 6.73 -13.22
C LYS A 258 -15.76 6.62 -14.70
N GLU A 259 -14.78 6.26 -15.51
CA GLU A 259 -14.87 6.14 -16.96
C GLU A 259 -15.93 5.10 -17.37
N VAL A 260 -15.95 3.96 -16.67
CA VAL A 260 -16.94 2.89 -16.91
C VAL A 260 -18.35 3.37 -16.53
N LYS A 261 -18.49 4.00 -15.36
CA LYS A 261 -19.77 4.57 -14.90
C LYS A 261 -20.26 5.67 -15.87
N ASP A 262 -19.36 6.49 -16.41
CA ASP A 262 -19.72 7.53 -17.37
C ASP A 262 -20.20 6.90 -18.68
N MET A 263 -19.51 5.91 -19.22
CA MET A 263 -19.94 5.16 -20.41
C MET A 263 -21.28 4.45 -20.21
N LEU A 264 -21.46 3.79 -19.07
CA LEU A 264 -22.73 3.14 -18.71
C LEU A 264 -23.87 4.16 -18.62
N ALA A 265 -23.62 5.36 -18.11
CA ALA A 265 -24.64 6.40 -18.03
C ALA A 265 -25.11 6.85 -19.44
N TYR A 266 -24.20 6.94 -20.43
CA TYR A 266 -24.58 7.18 -21.83
C TYR A 266 -25.49 6.06 -22.36
N ILE A 267 -25.11 4.80 -22.15
CA ILE A 267 -25.89 3.64 -22.61
C ILE A 267 -27.27 3.62 -21.92
N ARG A 268 -27.32 3.90 -20.63
CA ARG A 268 -28.58 3.96 -19.86
C ARG A 268 -29.54 5.02 -20.42
N LEU A 269 -29.04 6.20 -20.81
CA LEU A 269 -29.87 7.24 -21.44
C LEU A 269 -30.38 6.86 -22.82
N VAL A 270 -29.63 6.06 -23.59
CA VAL A 270 -30.13 5.52 -24.87
C VAL A 270 -31.31 4.57 -24.63
N ILE A 271 -31.23 3.74 -23.58
CA ILE A 271 -32.29 2.77 -23.23
C ILE A 271 -33.47 3.48 -22.55
N ASN A 272 -33.20 4.38 -21.62
CA ASN A 272 -34.20 5.13 -20.87
C ASN A 272 -33.87 6.64 -20.88
N PRO A 273 -34.42 7.43 -21.81
CA PRO A 273 -34.19 8.88 -21.89
C PRO A 273 -34.67 9.68 -20.66
N ARG A 274 -35.43 9.05 -19.75
CA ARG A 274 -35.90 9.67 -18.49
C ARG A 274 -35.04 9.33 -17.28
N ASP A 275 -33.83 8.80 -17.46
CA ASP A 275 -32.90 8.51 -16.37
C ASP A 275 -32.15 9.78 -15.95
N ASP A 276 -32.75 10.53 -15.03
CA ASP A 276 -32.20 11.80 -14.53
C ASP A 276 -30.81 11.63 -13.86
N GLU A 277 -30.54 10.52 -13.21
CA GLU A 277 -29.25 10.27 -12.57
C GLU A 277 -28.14 10.02 -13.61
N ALA A 278 -28.46 9.25 -14.65
CA ALA A 278 -27.55 9.08 -15.78
C ALA A 278 -27.32 10.40 -16.51
N PHE A 279 -28.38 11.20 -16.70
CA PHE A 279 -28.28 12.54 -17.32
C PHE A 279 -27.40 13.48 -16.50
N LYS A 280 -27.65 13.66 -15.22
CA LYS A 280 -26.82 14.49 -14.32
C LYS A 280 -25.34 14.10 -14.37
N ARG A 281 -25.08 12.81 -14.46
CA ARG A 281 -23.71 12.29 -14.50
C ARG A 281 -22.95 12.72 -15.75
N ILE A 282 -23.58 12.77 -16.91
CA ILE A 282 -22.91 12.98 -18.21
C ILE A 282 -23.20 14.32 -18.85
N VAL A 283 -24.13 15.14 -18.31
CA VAL A 283 -24.55 16.40 -18.94
C VAL A 283 -23.40 17.33 -19.26
N ASN A 284 -22.37 17.35 -18.44
CA ASN A 284 -21.17 18.15 -18.63
C ASN A 284 -19.88 17.31 -18.80
N TYR A 285 -20.01 16.05 -19.23
CA TYR A 285 -18.89 15.16 -19.48
C TYR A 285 -19.03 14.46 -20.83
N PRO A 286 -18.17 14.74 -21.85
CA PRO A 286 -17.11 15.77 -21.85
C PRO A 286 -17.64 17.18 -21.59
N ALA A 287 -16.77 18.09 -21.17
CA ALA A 287 -17.17 19.44 -20.80
C ALA A 287 -17.95 20.15 -21.92
N ARG A 288 -19.16 20.63 -21.61
CA ARG A 288 -20.08 21.29 -22.54
C ARG A 288 -20.42 22.73 -22.12
N GLY A 289 -19.74 23.25 -21.09
CA GLY A 289 -20.02 24.57 -20.54
C GLY A 289 -21.35 24.65 -19.77
N ILE A 290 -21.89 23.51 -19.35
CA ILE A 290 -23.10 23.41 -18.53
C ILE A 290 -22.66 23.13 -17.09
N GLY A 291 -22.75 24.10 -16.21
CA GLY A 291 -22.34 23.96 -14.82
C GLY A 291 -22.26 25.31 -14.12
N ASP A 292 -21.91 25.28 -12.86
CA ASP A 292 -21.77 26.46 -12.04
C ASP A 292 -20.70 27.39 -12.66
N THR A 293 -21.11 28.58 -13.05
CA THR A 293 -20.26 29.68 -13.50
C THR A 293 -19.67 30.42 -12.31
#